data_f53de6e4a5003b226dd20f59a92212dd
#
_entry.id   f53de6e4a5003b226dd20f59a92212dd
#
_cell.length_a   1.000
_cell.length_b   1.000
_cell.length_c   1.000
_cell.angle_alpha   90.00
_cell.angle_beta   90.00
_cell.angle_gamma   90.00
#
_symmetry.space_group_name_H-M   'P 1'
#
loop_
_entity.id
_entity.type
_entity.pdbx_description
1 polymer ?
#
loop_
_entity_poly.entity_id
_entity_poly.type
_entity_poly.pdbx_seq_one_letter_code
_entity_poly.pdbx_strand_id
1 'polypeptide(L)'
;MRSNRIPLYYIVTILYWFSIYTYVPLLSPYVSVLHGTLFMSGIIVGSYGFTQMLLRIPLGIWSDRIGRRKPFLICGIAIGTLSSVGLALTSTVGSVLLFRALAGVAAASWVVFTVLYASYHDRASAPKAMGVISFYTSIGQMVATTAGGIIAQHFNWHAAFWLGASGGVLAFALSFFIVDRPPQANAAKVRPAELLKVGNDRILLGVSALAVLAQIITFSTMFGFTPVAAVHLGANKADLSLLTLLSTLPNAIASLYSGGLFSRKLGERNVILLGFVITAMFSCVIPFVHYLPLLYVTQAFNGFGQGLCMPVLMGLAIHHVAPERRATAMGFYQAIYSLGMFGGPAMFGFIGQAFNLQSSFLVVGAISLMAAIATLYLTPANKVRPISEAG
;
A
#
# COMPACT_ATOMS: atom_id res chain seq x y z
N MET A 1 18.11 22.90 -18.77
CA MET A 1 18.08 21.41 -18.94
C MET A 1 17.35 20.62 -17.86
N ARG A 2 16.65 21.27 -16.90
CA ARG A 2 16.06 20.60 -15.70
C ARG A 2 14.65 20.07 -15.86
N SER A 3 13.86 20.57 -16.81
CA SER A 3 12.42 20.26 -16.92
C SER A 3 12.06 18.98 -17.71
N ASN A 4 12.90 18.55 -18.66
CA ASN A 4 12.50 17.53 -19.64
C ASN A 4 12.57 16.06 -19.15
N ARG A 5 13.05 15.78 -17.92
CA ARG A 5 13.23 14.38 -17.45
C ARG A 5 12.29 13.98 -16.30
N ILE A 6 11.57 14.92 -15.72
CA ILE A 6 10.54 14.63 -14.71
C ILE A 6 9.40 13.81 -15.30
N PRO A 7 8.89 14.06 -16.52
CA PRO A 7 7.88 13.21 -17.14
C PRO A 7 8.31 11.75 -17.31
N LEU A 8 9.59 11.52 -17.67
CA LEU A 8 10.13 10.16 -17.74
C LEU A 8 10.06 9.45 -16.39
N TYR A 9 10.34 10.17 -15.30
CA TYR A 9 10.24 9.60 -13.94
C TYR A 9 8.81 9.16 -13.61
N TYR A 10 7.81 9.94 -14.02
CA TYR A 10 6.40 9.60 -13.86
C TYR A 10 6.02 8.35 -14.64
N ILE A 11 6.47 8.26 -15.91
CA ILE A 11 6.22 7.08 -16.75
C ILE A 11 6.85 5.83 -16.12
N VAL A 12 8.12 5.91 -15.68
CA VAL A 12 8.79 4.79 -15.00
C VAL A 12 8.07 4.41 -13.70
N THR A 13 7.59 5.38 -12.93
CA THR A 13 6.81 5.13 -11.71
C THR A 13 5.50 4.41 -12.01
N ILE A 14 4.74 4.87 -13.01
CA ILE A 14 3.50 4.21 -13.44
C ILE A 14 3.78 2.77 -13.85
N LEU A 15 4.75 2.55 -14.73
CA LEU A 15 5.09 1.22 -15.27
C LEU A 15 5.63 0.28 -14.18
N TYR A 16 6.40 0.80 -13.23
CA TYR A 16 6.89 0.03 -12.09
C TYR A 16 5.75 -0.49 -11.22
N TRP A 17 4.82 0.39 -10.83
CA TRP A 17 3.66 -0.02 -10.05
C TRP A 17 2.67 -0.86 -10.87
N PHE A 18 2.55 -0.57 -12.15
CA PHE A 18 1.81 -1.40 -13.08
C PHE A 18 2.32 -2.85 -13.07
N SER A 19 3.64 -3.04 -13.15
CA SER A 19 4.25 -4.38 -13.20
C SER A 19 3.86 -5.26 -12.00
N ILE A 20 3.86 -4.71 -10.78
CA ILE A 20 3.64 -5.48 -9.56
C ILE A 20 2.20 -5.48 -9.05
N TYR A 21 1.29 -4.69 -9.67
CA TYR A 21 -0.11 -4.59 -9.27
C TYR A 21 -1.10 -5.22 -10.24
N THR A 22 -0.71 -5.54 -11.47
CA THR A 22 -1.57 -6.12 -12.51
C THR A 22 -2.33 -7.37 -12.05
N TYR A 23 -1.72 -8.17 -11.20
CA TYR A 23 -2.26 -9.45 -10.73
C TYR A 23 -2.78 -9.44 -9.29
N VAL A 24 -2.69 -8.31 -8.58
CA VAL A 24 -3.00 -8.27 -7.13
C VAL A 24 -4.43 -8.75 -6.81
N PRO A 25 -5.49 -8.28 -7.47
CA PRO A 25 -6.85 -8.76 -7.18
C PRO A 25 -7.08 -10.21 -7.60
N LEU A 26 -6.23 -10.76 -8.45
CA LEU A 26 -6.32 -12.12 -8.98
C LEU A 26 -5.56 -13.13 -8.12
N LEU A 27 -4.66 -12.69 -7.25
CA LEU A 27 -3.67 -13.54 -6.60
C LEU A 27 -4.30 -14.59 -5.68
N SER A 28 -5.18 -14.20 -4.75
CA SER A 28 -5.82 -15.14 -3.82
C SER A 28 -6.77 -16.11 -4.52
N PRO A 29 -7.64 -15.68 -5.48
CA PRO A 29 -8.39 -16.61 -6.30
C PRO A 29 -7.51 -17.56 -7.14
N TYR A 30 -6.37 -17.08 -7.67
CA TYR A 30 -5.44 -17.93 -8.41
C TYR A 30 -4.81 -19.01 -7.52
N VAL A 31 -4.44 -18.67 -6.27
CA VAL A 31 -3.95 -19.65 -5.29
C VAL A 31 -5.00 -20.74 -5.03
N SER A 32 -6.28 -20.38 -4.96
CA SER A 32 -7.37 -21.35 -4.82
C SER A 32 -7.48 -22.29 -6.04
N VAL A 33 -7.29 -21.77 -7.26
CA VAL A 33 -7.22 -22.59 -8.50
C VAL A 33 -6.06 -23.58 -8.47
N LEU A 34 -4.95 -23.23 -7.83
CA LEU A 34 -3.81 -24.11 -7.61
C LEU A 34 -3.98 -25.07 -6.42
N HIS A 35 -5.22 -25.22 -5.92
CA HIS A 35 -5.55 -26.04 -4.74
C HIS A 35 -4.83 -25.61 -3.44
N GLY A 36 -4.39 -24.32 -3.38
CA GLY A 36 -3.85 -23.73 -2.17
C GLY A 36 -4.95 -23.44 -1.15
N THR A 37 -4.59 -23.55 0.13
CA THR A 37 -5.52 -23.27 1.24
C THR A 37 -5.69 -21.76 1.45
N LEU A 38 -6.72 -21.36 2.21
CA LEU A 38 -6.89 -19.94 2.61
C LEU A 38 -5.69 -19.45 3.43
N PHE A 39 -5.10 -20.29 4.27
CA PHE A 39 -3.89 -19.93 5.00
C PHE A 39 -2.70 -19.67 4.06
N MET A 40 -2.49 -20.53 3.06
CA MET A 40 -1.44 -20.30 2.04
C MET A 40 -1.69 -19.01 1.28
N SER A 41 -2.93 -18.69 0.91
CA SER A 41 -3.29 -17.42 0.28
C SER A 41 -2.92 -16.24 1.17
N GLY A 42 -3.19 -16.33 2.48
CA GLY A 42 -2.83 -15.31 3.46
C GLY A 42 -1.32 -15.10 3.57
N ILE A 43 -0.54 -16.19 3.66
CA ILE A 43 0.93 -16.13 3.68
C ILE A 43 1.49 -15.52 2.38
N ILE A 44 0.94 -15.91 1.22
CA ILE A 44 1.36 -15.38 -0.08
C ILE A 44 1.09 -13.88 -0.18
N VAL A 45 -0.11 -13.43 0.15
CA VAL A 45 -0.45 -11.99 0.13
C VAL A 45 0.43 -11.23 1.12
N GLY A 46 0.61 -11.77 2.33
CA GLY A 46 1.40 -11.16 3.39
C GLY A 46 2.90 -11.14 3.12
N SER A 47 3.45 -12.10 2.36
CA SER A 47 4.89 -12.17 2.04
C SER A 47 5.43 -10.89 1.42
N TYR A 48 4.60 -10.17 0.68
CA TYR A 48 4.89 -8.84 0.15
C TYR A 48 5.17 -7.81 1.26
N GLY A 49 4.38 -7.80 2.32
CA GLY A 49 4.59 -6.95 3.49
C GLY A 49 5.82 -7.37 4.30
N PHE A 50 6.01 -8.69 4.47
CA PHE A 50 7.14 -9.26 5.21
C PHE A 50 8.50 -8.84 4.63
N THR A 51 8.68 -9.00 3.33
CA THR A 51 9.94 -8.63 2.67
C THR A 51 10.16 -7.11 2.65
N GLN A 52 9.09 -6.30 2.52
CA GLN A 52 9.19 -4.86 2.69
C GLN A 52 9.64 -4.45 4.09
N MET A 53 9.07 -5.08 5.13
CA MET A 53 9.44 -4.81 6.51
C MET A 53 10.94 -5.03 6.75
N LEU A 54 11.47 -6.15 6.24
CA LEU A 54 12.88 -6.51 6.44
C LEU A 54 13.85 -5.62 5.65
N LEU A 55 13.47 -5.21 4.43
CA LEU A 55 14.43 -4.62 3.49
C LEU A 55 14.33 -3.10 3.38
N ARG A 56 13.23 -2.48 3.76
CA ARG A 56 12.99 -1.05 3.55
C ARG A 56 14.03 -0.17 4.26
N ILE A 57 14.33 -0.46 5.53
CA ILE A 57 15.33 0.26 6.30
C ILE A 57 16.76 -0.05 5.80
N PRO A 58 17.18 -1.32 5.64
CA PRO A 58 18.49 -1.65 5.07
C PRO A 58 18.78 -1.02 3.72
N LEU A 59 17.82 -1.06 2.80
CA LEU A 59 17.96 -0.46 1.46
C LEU A 59 18.13 1.07 1.53
N GLY A 60 17.37 1.74 2.41
CA GLY A 60 17.52 3.17 2.65
C GLY A 60 18.94 3.51 3.12
N ILE A 61 19.42 2.84 4.17
CA ILE A 61 20.76 3.05 4.72
C ILE A 61 21.84 2.73 3.67
N TRP A 62 21.68 1.65 2.93
CA TRP A 62 22.67 1.21 1.94
C TRP A 62 22.78 2.19 0.77
N SER A 63 21.63 2.66 0.26
CA SER A 63 21.60 3.68 -0.79
C SER A 63 22.24 5.01 -0.38
N ASP A 64 22.05 5.40 0.90
CA ASP A 64 22.65 6.62 1.45
C ASP A 64 24.18 6.48 1.65
N ARG A 65 24.65 5.28 2.03
CA ARG A 65 26.11 5.01 2.17
C ARG A 65 26.82 5.05 0.83
N ILE A 66 26.26 4.45 -0.21
CA ILE A 66 26.84 4.41 -1.55
C ILE A 66 26.75 5.79 -2.21
N GLY A 67 25.79 6.63 -1.81
CA GLY A 67 25.57 7.95 -2.39
C GLY A 67 25.03 7.91 -3.82
N ARG A 68 24.58 6.75 -4.30
CA ARG A 68 23.97 6.56 -5.63
C ARG A 68 22.64 5.86 -5.47
N ARG A 69 21.58 6.45 -5.98
CA ARG A 69 20.20 5.95 -5.82
C ARG A 69 19.69 5.22 -7.05
N LYS A 70 20.15 5.63 -8.24
CA LYS A 70 19.74 5.02 -9.51
C LYS A 70 19.99 3.51 -9.59
N PRO A 71 21.13 2.94 -9.15
CA PRO A 71 21.33 1.48 -9.19
C PRO A 71 20.26 0.70 -8.39
N PHE A 72 19.91 1.19 -7.20
CA PHE A 72 18.87 0.55 -6.37
C PHE A 72 17.47 0.64 -7.02
N LEU A 73 17.17 1.76 -7.69
CA LEU A 73 15.95 1.93 -8.46
C LEU A 73 15.89 0.91 -9.60
N ILE A 74 16.96 0.79 -10.40
CA ILE A 74 17.05 -0.17 -11.51
C ILE A 74 16.93 -1.60 -10.99
N CYS A 75 17.64 -1.96 -9.92
CA CYS A 75 17.53 -3.28 -9.28
C CYS A 75 16.11 -3.56 -8.78
N GLY A 76 15.46 -2.57 -8.15
CA GLY A 76 14.06 -2.71 -7.70
C GLY A 76 13.11 -3.01 -8.86
N ILE A 77 13.24 -2.30 -9.98
CA ILE A 77 12.45 -2.54 -11.19
C ILE A 77 12.74 -3.93 -11.77
N ALA A 78 14.02 -4.31 -11.86
CA ALA A 78 14.43 -5.62 -12.37
C ALA A 78 13.83 -6.77 -11.54
N ILE A 79 13.90 -6.65 -10.20
CA ILE A 79 13.31 -7.64 -9.28
C ILE A 79 11.78 -7.69 -9.42
N GLY A 80 11.10 -6.55 -9.58
CA GLY A 80 9.65 -6.50 -9.84
C GLY A 80 9.28 -7.15 -11.15
N THR A 81 10.07 -6.91 -12.21
CA THR A 81 9.90 -7.57 -13.52
C THR A 81 10.11 -9.08 -13.40
N LEU A 82 11.19 -9.51 -12.72
CA LEU A 82 11.47 -10.92 -12.48
C LEU A 82 10.34 -11.61 -11.69
N SER A 83 9.76 -10.92 -10.71
CA SER A 83 8.59 -11.39 -9.97
C SER A 83 7.43 -11.69 -10.93
N SER A 84 7.07 -10.75 -11.81
CA SER A 84 5.96 -10.91 -12.75
C SER A 84 6.24 -11.99 -13.80
N VAL A 85 7.47 -12.07 -14.33
CA VAL A 85 7.91 -13.15 -15.25
C VAL A 85 7.85 -14.50 -14.55
N GLY A 86 8.34 -14.60 -13.32
CA GLY A 86 8.32 -15.84 -12.56
C GLY A 86 6.89 -16.34 -12.30
N LEU A 87 5.96 -15.45 -11.94
CA LEU A 87 4.53 -15.78 -11.82
C LEU A 87 3.94 -16.26 -13.16
N ALA A 88 4.38 -15.68 -14.28
CA ALA A 88 3.89 -16.05 -15.60
C ALA A 88 4.39 -17.43 -16.07
N LEU A 89 5.55 -17.85 -15.59
CA LEU A 89 6.19 -19.12 -16.00
C LEU A 89 5.87 -20.31 -15.09
N THR A 90 5.27 -20.08 -13.92
CA THR A 90 5.11 -21.11 -12.89
C THR A 90 3.66 -21.23 -12.43
N SER A 91 3.28 -22.46 -12.00
CA SER A 91 1.91 -22.80 -11.62
C SER A 91 1.88 -23.62 -10.33
N THR A 92 2.78 -23.34 -9.38
CA THR A 92 2.77 -23.98 -8.06
C THR A 92 2.61 -22.96 -6.93
N VAL A 93 1.96 -23.35 -5.85
CA VAL A 93 1.75 -22.47 -4.69
C VAL A 93 3.06 -21.94 -4.12
N GLY A 94 4.12 -22.80 -4.09
CA GLY A 94 5.45 -22.41 -3.61
C GLY A 94 6.13 -21.36 -4.50
N SER A 95 6.00 -21.48 -5.82
CA SER A 95 6.54 -20.49 -6.74
C SER A 95 5.78 -19.16 -6.66
N VAL A 96 4.46 -19.20 -6.49
CA VAL A 96 3.65 -17.98 -6.27
C VAL A 96 4.10 -17.25 -5.01
N LEU A 97 4.38 -17.99 -3.92
CA LEU A 97 4.94 -17.42 -2.68
C LEU A 97 6.29 -16.75 -2.93
N LEU A 98 7.22 -17.45 -3.60
CA LEU A 98 8.56 -16.93 -3.89
C LEU A 98 8.49 -15.64 -4.71
N PHE A 99 7.76 -15.66 -5.82
CA PHE A 99 7.68 -14.49 -6.71
C PHE A 99 6.85 -13.35 -6.11
N ARG A 100 5.85 -13.62 -5.27
CA ARG A 100 5.16 -12.58 -4.51
C ARG A 100 6.07 -11.95 -3.46
N ALA A 101 6.89 -12.73 -2.79
CA ALA A 101 7.91 -12.21 -1.87
C ALA A 101 8.93 -11.32 -2.61
N LEU A 102 9.36 -11.70 -3.82
CA LEU A 102 10.21 -10.86 -4.69
C LEU A 102 9.54 -9.54 -5.07
N ALA A 103 8.21 -9.52 -5.32
CA ALA A 103 7.49 -8.27 -5.52
C ALA A 103 7.58 -7.34 -4.30
N GLY A 104 7.59 -7.89 -3.10
CA GLY A 104 7.79 -7.12 -1.87
C GLY A 104 9.22 -6.60 -1.72
N VAL A 105 10.23 -7.37 -2.14
CA VAL A 105 11.63 -6.89 -2.24
C VAL A 105 11.71 -5.70 -3.20
N ALA A 106 11.09 -5.82 -4.38
CA ALA A 106 10.98 -4.72 -5.32
C ALA A 106 10.35 -3.49 -4.66
N ALA A 107 9.18 -3.65 -4.04
CA ALA A 107 8.46 -2.55 -3.40
C ALA A 107 9.22 -1.90 -2.24
N ALA A 108 10.15 -2.61 -1.58
CA ALA A 108 11.03 -2.00 -0.58
C ALA A 108 11.94 -0.92 -1.19
N SER A 109 12.29 -1.01 -2.47
CA SER A 109 13.07 0.01 -3.18
C SER A 109 12.34 1.34 -3.36
N TRP A 110 11.03 1.39 -3.09
CA TRP A 110 10.22 2.61 -3.16
C TRP A 110 10.77 3.75 -2.29
N VAL A 111 11.41 3.42 -1.18
CA VAL A 111 12.12 4.43 -0.36
C VAL A 111 13.16 5.17 -1.20
N VAL A 112 13.94 4.44 -1.99
CA VAL A 112 14.97 5.02 -2.85
C VAL A 112 14.35 5.83 -3.99
N PHE A 113 13.24 5.35 -4.57
CA PHE A 113 12.47 6.09 -5.57
C PHE A 113 12.05 7.46 -5.05
N THR A 114 11.40 7.50 -3.89
CA THR A 114 10.88 8.75 -3.32
C THR A 114 12.00 9.73 -2.98
N VAL A 115 13.11 9.24 -2.44
CA VAL A 115 14.26 10.08 -2.09
C VAL A 115 14.99 10.61 -3.35
N LEU A 116 15.13 9.78 -4.39
CA LEU A 116 15.70 10.26 -5.67
C LEU A 116 14.78 11.30 -6.32
N TYR A 117 13.47 11.06 -6.34
CA TYR A 117 12.52 12.01 -6.88
C TYR A 117 12.52 13.34 -6.10
N ALA A 118 12.54 13.28 -4.76
CA ALA A 118 12.63 14.47 -3.92
C ALA A 118 13.88 15.29 -4.20
N SER A 119 14.99 14.65 -4.59
CA SER A 119 16.24 15.34 -4.92
C SER A 119 16.16 16.22 -6.18
N TYR A 120 15.14 16.05 -7.02
CA TYR A 120 14.89 16.90 -8.18
C TYR A 120 14.17 18.20 -7.83
N HIS A 121 13.67 18.33 -6.61
CA HIS A 121 12.88 19.46 -6.13
C HIS A 121 13.61 20.21 -5.01
N ASP A 122 13.28 21.47 -4.82
CA ASP A 122 13.77 22.25 -3.69
C ASP A 122 13.08 21.81 -2.39
N ARG A 123 13.73 22.02 -1.25
CA ARG A 123 13.21 21.60 0.08
C ARG A 123 11.79 22.09 0.35
N ALA A 124 11.47 23.32 -0.05
CA ALA A 124 10.15 23.91 0.14
C ALA A 124 9.05 23.21 -0.69
N SER A 125 9.40 22.71 -1.88
CA SER A 125 8.47 22.03 -2.79
C SER A 125 8.40 20.50 -2.61
N ALA A 126 9.26 19.93 -1.77
CA ALA A 126 9.33 18.48 -1.55
C ALA A 126 7.98 17.85 -1.09
N PRO A 127 7.17 18.43 -0.19
CA PRO A 127 5.88 17.86 0.17
C PRO A 127 4.91 17.79 -1.02
N LYS A 128 4.87 18.84 -1.85
CA LYS A 128 4.07 18.87 -3.08
C LYS A 128 4.54 17.81 -4.07
N ALA A 129 5.84 17.65 -4.21
CA ALA A 129 6.45 16.62 -5.07
C ALA A 129 6.04 15.20 -4.60
N MET A 130 6.05 14.92 -3.29
CA MET A 130 5.59 13.63 -2.76
C MET A 130 4.12 13.36 -3.09
N GLY A 131 3.26 14.35 -3.04
CA GLY A 131 1.86 14.23 -3.47
C GLY A 131 1.74 13.86 -4.95
N VAL A 132 2.53 14.51 -5.80
CA VAL A 132 2.53 14.25 -7.25
C VAL A 132 2.98 12.82 -7.57
N ILE A 133 4.07 12.34 -6.98
CA ILE A 133 4.54 10.97 -7.26
C ILE A 133 3.58 9.92 -6.70
N SER A 134 2.93 10.19 -5.57
CA SER A 134 1.88 9.31 -5.03
C SER A 134 0.66 9.23 -5.96
N PHE A 135 0.29 10.33 -6.60
CA PHE A 135 -0.77 10.35 -7.61
C PHE A 135 -0.43 9.45 -8.80
N TYR A 136 0.79 9.54 -9.36
CA TYR A 136 1.22 8.67 -10.45
C TYR A 136 1.33 7.20 -10.03
N THR A 137 1.71 6.93 -8.78
CA THR A 137 1.65 5.58 -8.18
C THR A 137 0.22 5.03 -8.21
N SER A 138 -0.75 5.82 -7.75
CA SER A 138 -2.16 5.41 -7.71
C SER A 138 -2.71 5.17 -9.11
N ILE A 139 -2.36 6.02 -10.09
CA ILE A 139 -2.72 5.78 -11.51
C ILE A 139 -2.14 4.45 -11.99
N GLY A 140 -0.85 4.20 -11.75
CA GLY A 140 -0.19 2.95 -12.14
C GLY A 140 -0.90 1.73 -11.55
N GLN A 141 -1.24 1.77 -10.27
CA GLN A 141 -1.95 0.70 -9.58
C GLN A 141 -3.38 0.50 -10.10
N MET A 142 -4.15 1.58 -10.32
CA MET A 142 -5.52 1.50 -10.86
C MET A 142 -5.53 0.91 -12.26
N VAL A 143 -4.71 1.44 -13.16
CA VAL A 143 -4.61 0.93 -14.54
C VAL A 143 -4.16 -0.52 -14.54
N ALA A 144 -3.19 -0.88 -13.71
CA ALA A 144 -2.68 -2.24 -13.57
C ALA A 144 -3.77 -3.22 -13.15
N THR A 145 -4.45 -2.94 -12.04
CA THR A 145 -5.48 -3.84 -11.49
C THR A 145 -6.65 -4.00 -12.44
N THR A 146 -7.06 -2.92 -13.11
CA THR A 146 -8.16 -2.95 -14.09
C THR A 146 -7.75 -3.74 -15.34
N ALA A 147 -6.61 -3.42 -15.95
CA ALA A 147 -6.13 -4.12 -17.15
C ALA A 147 -5.86 -5.60 -16.87
N GLY A 148 -5.31 -5.93 -15.69
CA GLY A 148 -5.00 -7.30 -15.30
C GLY A 148 -6.21 -8.22 -15.31
N GLY A 149 -7.33 -7.82 -14.70
CA GLY A 149 -8.54 -8.63 -14.70
C GLY A 149 -9.20 -8.75 -16.06
N ILE A 150 -9.23 -7.66 -16.85
CA ILE A 150 -9.76 -7.71 -18.21
C ILE A 150 -8.96 -8.70 -19.07
N ILE A 151 -7.64 -8.60 -19.06
CA ILE A 151 -6.77 -9.51 -19.83
C ILE A 151 -6.89 -10.96 -19.32
N ALA A 152 -6.92 -11.15 -17.99
CA ALA A 152 -7.11 -12.47 -17.42
C ALA A 152 -8.48 -13.08 -17.78
N GLN A 153 -9.53 -12.27 -17.93
CA GLN A 153 -10.85 -12.72 -18.35
C GLN A 153 -10.88 -13.19 -19.81
N HIS A 154 -10.24 -12.43 -20.71
CA HIS A 154 -10.24 -12.74 -22.13
C HIS A 154 -9.30 -13.89 -22.52
N PHE A 155 -8.22 -14.08 -21.76
CA PHE A 155 -7.21 -15.10 -22.06
C PHE A 155 -7.11 -16.13 -20.91
N ASN A 156 -6.23 -15.88 -19.93
CA ASN A 156 -6.03 -16.74 -18.76
C ASN A 156 -5.32 -15.98 -17.62
N TRP A 157 -5.11 -16.63 -16.48
CA TRP A 157 -4.39 -16.06 -15.35
C TRP A 157 -2.97 -15.60 -15.68
N HIS A 158 -2.25 -16.40 -16.47
CA HIS A 158 -0.87 -16.11 -16.85
C HIS A 158 -0.73 -14.87 -17.74
N ALA A 159 -1.77 -14.56 -18.53
CA ALA A 159 -1.78 -13.36 -19.38
C ALA A 159 -1.70 -12.07 -18.56
N ALA A 160 -2.31 -12.02 -17.36
CA ALA A 160 -2.17 -10.88 -16.46
C ALA A 160 -0.74 -10.75 -15.92
N PHE A 161 -0.07 -11.87 -15.63
CA PHE A 161 1.33 -11.85 -15.20
C PHE A 161 2.27 -11.40 -16.33
N TRP A 162 2.05 -11.88 -17.55
CA TRP A 162 2.79 -11.42 -18.73
C TRP A 162 2.57 -9.93 -19.03
N LEU A 163 1.35 -9.44 -18.85
CA LEU A 163 1.06 -8.01 -18.96
C LEU A 163 1.85 -7.20 -17.93
N GLY A 164 1.91 -7.66 -16.67
CA GLY A 164 2.75 -7.06 -15.65
C GLY A 164 4.24 -7.09 -16.00
N ALA A 165 4.71 -8.23 -16.52
CA ALA A 165 6.09 -8.41 -16.97
C ALA A 165 6.46 -7.44 -18.10
N SER A 166 5.58 -7.25 -19.09
CA SER A 166 5.81 -6.31 -20.21
C SER A 166 5.95 -4.87 -19.72
N GLY A 167 5.07 -4.43 -18.79
CA GLY A 167 5.20 -3.13 -18.13
C GLY A 167 6.52 -3.00 -17.37
N GLY A 168 6.96 -4.06 -16.70
CA GLY A 168 8.23 -4.11 -15.99
C GLY A 168 9.45 -4.01 -16.90
N VAL A 169 9.45 -4.71 -18.04
CA VAL A 169 10.52 -4.63 -19.04
C VAL A 169 10.63 -3.21 -19.61
N LEU A 170 9.49 -2.57 -19.92
CA LEU A 170 9.48 -1.19 -20.38
C LEU A 170 9.99 -0.23 -19.29
N ALA A 171 9.57 -0.41 -18.03
CA ALA A 171 10.07 0.38 -16.91
C ALA A 171 11.58 0.20 -16.75
N PHE A 172 12.08 -1.03 -16.85
CA PHE A 172 13.49 -1.36 -16.75
C PHE A 172 14.30 -0.65 -17.84
N ALA A 173 13.88 -0.75 -19.11
CA ALA A 173 14.54 -0.10 -20.23
C ALA A 173 14.56 1.44 -20.06
N LEU A 174 13.44 2.05 -19.67
CA LEU A 174 13.34 3.48 -19.47
C LEU A 174 14.12 3.98 -18.24
N SER A 175 14.33 3.13 -17.23
CA SER A 175 15.04 3.49 -16.00
C SER A 175 16.52 3.86 -16.23
N PHE A 176 17.14 3.35 -17.29
CA PHE A 176 18.52 3.70 -17.64
C PHE A 176 18.67 5.17 -18.05
N PHE A 177 17.61 5.82 -18.49
CA PHE A 177 17.62 7.25 -18.86
C PHE A 177 17.32 8.19 -17.67
N ILE A 178 16.98 7.65 -16.49
CA ILE A 178 16.83 8.41 -15.25
C ILE A 178 18.20 8.95 -14.85
N VAL A 179 18.24 10.22 -14.44
CA VAL A 179 19.49 10.87 -13.99
C VAL A 179 19.63 10.66 -12.49
N ASP A 180 20.77 10.09 -12.08
CA ASP A 180 21.14 10.06 -10.67
C ASP A 180 21.56 11.45 -10.20
N ARG A 181 21.22 11.80 -8.97
CA ARG A 181 21.71 13.01 -8.33
C ARG A 181 22.46 12.62 -7.06
N PRO A 182 23.68 13.12 -6.89
CA PRO A 182 24.40 12.90 -5.63
C PRO A 182 23.56 13.45 -4.46
N PRO A 183 23.64 12.82 -3.28
CA PRO A 183 22.98 13.31 -2.08
C PRO A 183 23.35 14.79 -1.86
N GLN A 184 22.37 15.59 -1.47
CA GLN A 184 22.68 16.94 -0.99
C GLN A 184 23.60 16.81 0.24
N ALA A 185 24.67 17.60 0.31
CA ALA A 185 25.72 17.53 1.34
C ALA A 185 25.16 17.54 2.78
N ASN A 186 23.95 18.06 2.98
CA ASN A 186 23.26 18.15 4.28
C ASN A 186 22.03 17.21 4.38
N ALA A 187 21.91 16.18 3.55
CA ALA A 187 20.85 15.19 3.76
C ALA A 187 21.14 14.43 5.06
N ALA A 188 20.22 14.51 6.01
CA ALA A 188 20.34 13.79 7.28
C ALA A 188 20.45 12.28 7.00
N LYS A 189 21.62 11.70 7.30
CA LYS A 189 21.83 10.26 7.17
C LYS A 189 21.02 9.58 8.27
N VAL A 190 20.14 8.67 7.89
CA VAL A 190 19.41 7.85 8.86
C VAL A 190 20.40 6.99 9.63
N ARG A 191 20.60 7.29 10.91
CA ARG A 191 21.46 6.50 11.80
C ARG A 191 20.57 5.50 12.56
N PRO A 192 20.97 4.22 12.69
CA PRO A 192 20.22 3.23 13.47
C PRO A 192 19.91 3.69 14.91
N ALA A 193 20.85 4.40 15.56
CA ALA A 193 20.65 4.99 16.87
C ALA A 193 19.56 6.09 16.91
N GLU A 194 19.33 6.78 15.81
CA GLU A 194 18.26 7.79 15.71
C GLU A 194 16.89 7.14 15.54
N LEU A 195 16.81 5.96 14.89
CA LEU A 195 15.58 5.17 14.82
C LEU A 195 15.09 4.78 16.21
N LEU A 196 16.01 4.37 17.11
CA LEU A 196 15.66 4.05 18.50
C LEU A 196 15.18 5.27 19.28
N LYS A 197 15.79 6.44 19.07
CA LYS A 197 15.35 7.70 19.72
C LYS A 197 14.00 8.17 19.22
N VAL A 198 13.77 8.08 17.92
CA VAL A 198 12.50 8.45 17.30
C VAL A 198 11.41 7.45 17.69
N GLY A 199 11.74 6.16 17.79
CA GLY A 199 10.84 5.09 18.23
C GLY A 199 10.32 5.20 19.66
N ASN A 200 10.85 6.13 20.48
CA ASN A 200 10.37 6.38 21.85
C ASN A 200 9.29 7.48 21.93
N ASP A 201 8.92 8.08 20.80
CA ASP A 201 7.86 9.07 20.72
C ASP A 201 6.48 8.39 20.83
N ARG A 202 5.73 8.73 21.89
CA ARG A 202 4.41 8.14 22.18
C ARG A 202 3.39 8.38 21.09
N ILE A 203 3.42 9.54 20.44
CA ILE A 203 2.48 9.86 19.34
C ILE A 203 2.84 9.02 18.13
N LEU A 204 4.13 8.96 17.75
CA LEU A 204 4.59 8.15 16.63
C LEU A 204 4.27 6.67 16.85
N LEU A 205 4.50 6.12 18.03
CA LEU A 205 4.14 4.74 18.39
C LEU A 205 2.63 4.51 18.28
N GLY A 206 1.82 5.42 18.83
CA GLY A 206 0.36 5.31 18.80
C GLY A 206 -0.20 5.33 17.36
N VAL A 207 0.22 6.29 16.54
CA VAL A 207 -0.22 6.36 15.14
C VAL A 207 0.36 5.21 14.29
N SER A 208 1.56 4.71 14.61
CA SER A 208 2.11 3.52 13.95
C SER A 208 1.30 2.27 14.30
N ALA A 209 0.88 2.10 15.54
CA ALA A 209 0.00 0.99 15.94
C ALA A 209 -1.36 1.05 15.22
N LEU A 210 -1.97 2.24 15.13
CA LEU A 210 -3.20 2.42 14.34
C LEU A 210 -2.97 2.11 12.86
N ALA A 211 -1.82 2.48 12.30
CA ALA A 211 -1.47 2.16 10.92
C ALA A 211 -1.25 0.66 10.71
N VAL A 212 -0.71 -0.09 11.68
CA VAL A 212 -0.68 -1.57 11.64
C VAL A 212 -2.09 -2.12 11.51
N LEU A 213 -3.04 -1.65 12.35
CA LEU A 213 -4.43 -2.09 12.29
C LEU A 213 -5.08 -1.74 10.95
N ALA A 214 -4.86 -0.52 10.43
CA ALA A 214 -5.34 -0.12 9.11
C ALA A 214 -4.79 -1.03 7.99
N GLN A 215 -3.51 -1.40 8.06
CA GLN A 215 -2.90 -2.29 7.07
C GLN A 215 -3.35 -3.76 7.22
N ILE A 216 -3.60 -4.23 8.44
CA ILE A 216 -4.25 -5.52 8.68
C ILE A 216 -5.57 -5.57 7.89
N ILE A 217 -6.42 -4.55 8.07
CA ILE A 217 -7.72 -4.47 7.41
C ILE A 217 -7.57 -4.43 5.90
N THR A 218 -6.76 -3.50 5.35
CA THR A 218 -6.60 -3.29 3.91
C THR A 218 -6.07 -4.55 3.21
N PHE A 219 -5.01 -5.15 3.75
CA PHE A 219 -4.37 -6.30 3.12
C PHE A 219 -5.14 -7.60 3.31
N SER A 220 -5.91 -7.73 4.39
CA SER A 220 -6.79 -8.90 4.57
C SER A 220 -8.04 -8.82 3.69
N THR A 221 -8.63 -7.63 3.52
CA THR A 221 -9.87 -7.47 2.74
C THR A 221 -9.56 -7.19 1.27
N MET A 222 -9.24 -5.96 0.92
CA MET A 222 -9.15 -5.44 -0.45
C MET A 222 -8.14 -6.22 -1.31
N PHE A 223 -6.93 -6.44 -0.79
CA PHE A 223 -5.86 -7.13 -1.53
C PHE A 223 -5.79 -8.64 -1.25
N GLY A 224 -6.52 -9.13 -0.23
CA GLY A 224 -6.49 -10.51 0.20
C GLY A 224 -7.72 -11.30 -0.20
N PHE A 225 -8.75 -11.22 0.58
CA PHE A 225 -9.83 -12.22 0.58
C PHE A 225 -11.19 -11.73 0.10
N THR A 226 -11.44 -10.43 -0.07
CA THR A 226 -12.66 -9.96 -0.73
C THR A 226 -12.77 -10.44 -2.18
N PRO A 227 -11.68 -10.55 -2.97
CA PRO A 227 -11.73 -11.22 -4.27
C PRO A 227 -12.16 -12.70 -4.18
N VAL A 228 -11.74 -13.43 -3.13
CA VAL A 228 -12.19 -14.82 -2.90
C VAL A 228 -13.69 -14.86 -2.60
N ALA A 229 -14.18 -13.98 -1.72
CA ALA A 229 -15.60 -13.87 -1.44
C ALA A 229 -16.42 -13.53 -2.70
N ALA A 230 -15.91 -12.65 -3.57
CA ALA A 230 -16.53 -12.31 -4.85
C ALA A 230 -16.66 -13.53 -5.77
N VAL A 231 -15.61 -14.37 -5.87
CA VAL A 231 -15.66 -15.61 -6.67
C VAL A 231 -16.74 -16.56 -6.14
N HIS A 232 -16.91 -16.70 -4.82
CA HIS A 232 -17.99 -17.51 -4.24
C HIS A 232 -19.39 -16.95 -4.58
N LEU A 233 -19.50 -15.65 -4.90
CA LEU A 233 -20.74 -15.01 -5.37
C LEU A 233 -20.87 -15.02 -6.90
N GLY A 234 -20.01 -15.76 -7.61
CA GLY A 234 -20.06 -15.92 -9.07
C GLY A 234 -19.30 -14.85 -9.84
N ALA A 235 -18.41 -14.06 -9.20
CA ALA A 235 -17.61 -13.07 -9.90
C ALA A 235 -16.64 -13.72 -10.89
N ASN A 236 -16.56 -13.16 -12.07
CA ASN A 236 -15.53 -13.47 -13.06
C ASN A 236 -14.25 -12.64 -12.81
N LYS A 237 -13.18 -12.86 -13.57
CA LYS A 237 -11.90 -12.18 -13.37
C LYS A 237 -11.97 -10.66 -13.61
N ALA A 238 -12.83 -10.19 -14.52
CA ALA A 238 -13.05 -8.77 -14.77
C ALA A 238 -13.78 -8.12 -13.57
N ASP A 239 -14.73 -8.85 -12.95
CA ASP A 239 -15.42 -8.40 -11.74
C ASP A 239 -14.46 -8.19 -10.57
N LEU A 240 -13.40 -8.99 -10.43
CA LEU A 240 -12.37 -8.81 -9.40
C LEU A 240 -11.62 -7.48 -9.59
N SER A 241 -11.39 -7.09 -10.82
CA SER A 241 -10.80 -5.78 -11.13
C SER A 241 -11.76 -4.63 -10.85
N LEU A 242 -13.02 -4.79 -11.22
CA LEU A 242 -14.07 -3.80 -10.90
C LEU A 242 -14.21 -3.64 -9.38
N LEU A 243 -14.21 -4.74 -8.62
CA LEU A 243 -14.24 -4.74 -7.17
C LEU A 243 -13.09 -3.89 -6.57
N THR A 244 -11.88 -4.11 -7.09
CA THR A 244 -10.69 -3.36 -6.65
C THR A 244 -10.77 -1.89 -7.05
N LEU A 245 -11.25 -1.59 -8.25
CA LEU A 245 -11.46 -0.22 -8.71
C LEU A 245 -12.47 0.53 -7.84
N LEU A 246 -13.60 -0.11 -7.53
CA LEU A 246 -14.66 0.44 -6.67
C LEU A 246 -14.21 0.64 -5.21
N SER A 247 -13.16 -0.04 -4.77
CA SER A 247 -12.50 0.25 -3.49
C SER A 247 -11.46 1.36 -3.61
N THR A 248 -10.61 1.30 -4.64
CA THR A 248 -9.45 2.21 -4.79
C THR A 248 -9.88 3.64 -5.14
N LEU A 249 -10.91 3.81 -5.97
CA LEU A 249 -11.37 5.13 -6.39
C LEU A 249 -11.95 5.95 -5.24
N PRO A 250 -12.90 5.43 -4.42
CA PRO A 250 -13.36 6.14 -3.22
C PRO A 250 -12.24 6.36 -2.19
N ASN A 251 -11.30 5.42 -2.06
CA ASN A 251 -10.11 5.60 -1.23
C ASN A 251 -9.27 6.80 -1.69
N ALA A 252 -8.99 6.92 -2.97
CA ALA A 252 -8.23 8.04 -3.53
C ALA A 252 -8.95 9.38 -3.31
N ILE A 253 -10.27 9.43 -3.53
CA ILE A 253 -11.10 10.63 -3.30
C ILE A 253 -11.07 11.02 -1.82
N ALA A 254 -11.32 10.07 -0.92
CA ALA A 254 -11.29 10.32 0.52
C ALA A 254 -9.90 10.81 0.97
N SER A 255 -8.83 10.22 0.45
CA SER A 255 -7.44 10.58 0.76
C SER A 255 -7.10 12.03 0.38
N LEU A 256 -7.60 12.51 -0.77
CA LEU A 256 -7.40 13.90 -1.20
C LEU A 256 -7.99 14.91 -0.21
N TYR A 257 -9.13 14.59 0.37
CA TYR A 257 -9.86 15.51 1.25
C TYR A 257 -9.61 15.27 2.74
N SER A 258 -9.05 14.11 3.14
CA SER A 258 -8.90 13.71 4.53
C SER A 258 -8.03 14.66 5.35
N GLY A 259 -6.82 14.96 4.89
CA GLY A 259 -5.87 15.84 5.58
C GLY A 259 -6.19 17.35 5.49
N GLY A 260 -7.02 17.73 4.52
CA GLY A 260 -7.42 19.10 4.29
C GLY A 260 -8.82 19.41 4.82
N LEU A 261 -9.84 19.15 4.00
CA LEU A 261 -11.23 19.54 4.28
C LEU A 261 -11.80 18.82 5.52
N PHE A 262 -11.65 17.49 5.58
CA PHE A 262 -12.24 16.73 6.68
C PHE A 262 -11.52 16.97 8.00
N SER A 263 -10.19 17.02 8.02
CA SER A 263 -9.43 17.28 9.24
C SER A 263 -9.63 18.69 9.78
N ARG A 264 -9.88 19.69 8.90
CA ARG A 264 -10.22 21.05 9.33
C ARG A 264 -11.59 21.13 9.98
N LYS A 265 -12.59 20.42 9.44
CA LYS A 265 -13.99 20.48 9.93
C LYS A 265 -14.24 19.58 11.14
N LEU A 266 -13.70 18.38 11.15
CA LEU A 266 -13.98 17.34 12.15
C LEU A 266 -12.84 17.17 13.16
N GLY A 267 -11.63 17.62 12.83
CA GLY A 267 -10.41 17.30 13.55
C GLY A 267 -9.81 15.94 13.13
N GLU A 268 -8.49 15.82 13.21
CA GLU A 268 -7.74 14.64 12.75
C GLU A 268 -8.20 13.34 13.43
N ARG A 269 -8.41 13.40 14.76
CA ARG A 269 -8.88 12.27 15.56
C ARG A 269 -10.23 11.73 15.08
N ASN A 270 -11.20 12.61 14.83
CA ASN A 270 -12.54 12.22 14.42
C ASN A 270 -12.57 11.70 12.99
N VAL A 271 -11.68 12.19 12.11
CA VAL A 271 -11.54 11.66 10.73
C VAL A 271 -11.04 10.23 10.77
N ILE A 272 -10.01 9.92 11.58
CA ILE A 272 -9.49 8.57 11.74
C ILE A 272 -10.56 7.65 12.34
N LEU A 273 -11.23 8.11 13.40
CA LEU A 273 -12.31 7.37 14.06
C LEU A 273 -13.44 7.04 13.07
N LEU A 274 -13.91 8.04 12.32
CA LEU A 274 -14.94 7.85 11.28
C LEU A 274 -14.52 6.81 10.23
N GLY A 275 -13.27 6.90 9.77
CA GLY A 275 -12.73 5.95 8.80
C GLY A 275 -12.74 4.52 9.32
N PHE A 276 -12.30 4.27 10.56
CA PHE A 276 -12.34 2.94 11.17
C PHE A 276 -13.77 2.46 11.43
N VAL A 277 -14.70 3.33 11.87
CA VAL A 277 -16.11 2.97 12.09
C VAL A 277 -16.77 2.55 10.77
N ILE A 278 -16.58 3.31 9.70
CA ILE A 278 -17.10 2.94 8.37
C ILE A 278 -16.55 1.57 7.95
N THR A 279 -15.24 1.38 8.08
CA THR A 279 -14.60 0.11 7.71
C THR A 279 -15.08 -1.05 8.58
N ALA A 280 -15.29 -0.85 9.90
CA ALA A 280 -15.85 -1.85 10.79
C ALA A 280 -17.25 -2.28 10.33
N MET A 281 -18.13 -1.30 10.11
CA MET A 281 -19.51 -1.54 9.71
C MET A 281 -19.57 -2.35 8.40
N PHE A 282 -18.89 -1.89 7.36
CA PHE A 282 -18.95 -2.54 6.06
C PHE A 282 -18.18 -3.86 5.99
N SER A 283 -17.12 -4.06 6.79
CA SER A 283 -16.47 -5.38 6.92
C SER A 283 -17.34 -6.39 7.61
N CYS A 284 -18.10 -6.00 8.66
CA CYS A 284 -19.05 -6.87 9.34
C CYS A 284 -20.28 -7.20 8.48
N VAL A 285 -20.61 -6.41 7.47
CA VAL A 285 -21.72 -6.69 6.54
C VAL A 285 -21.33 -7.74 5.49
N ILE A 286 -20.04 -7.85 5.09
CA ILE A 286 -19.59 -8.77 4.03
C ILE A 286 -20.08 -10.21 4.21
N PRO A 287 -20.04 -10.83 5.40
CA PRO A 287 -20.53 -12.21 5.63
C PRO A 287 -21.99 -12.45 5.26
N PHE A 288 -22.80 -11.40 5.26
CA PHE A 288 -24.24 -11.44 4.99
C PHE A 288 -24.60 -11.02 3.56
N VAL A 289 -23.58 -10.79 2.73
CA VAL A 289 -23.75 -10.43 1.33
C VAL A 289 -23.99 -11.69 0.50
N HIS A 290 -25.11 -11.73 -0.24
CA HIS A 290 -25.52 -12.86 -1.07
C HIS A 290 -25.46 -12.57 -2.58
N TYR A 291 -25.14 -11.33 -2.98
CA TYR A 291 -25.07 -10.93 -4.38
C TYR A 291 -23.97 -9.88 -4.61
N LEU A 292 -23.37 -9.97 -5.79
CA LEU A 292 -22.16 -9.23 -6.14
C LEU A 292 -22.30 -7.69 -6.08
N PRO A 293 -23.42 -7.06 -6.53
CA PRO A 293 -23.58 -5.60 -6.43
C PRO A 293 -23.48 -5.06 -4.99
N LEU A 294 -24.01 -5.79 -4.00
CA LEU A 294 -23.89 -5.35 -2.61
C LEU A 294 -22.44 -5.45 -2.12
N LEU A 295 -21.69 -6.47 -2.58
CA LEU A 295 -20.26 -6.56 -2.26
C LEU A 295 -19.49 -5.35 -2.82
N TYR A 296 -19.82 -4.89 -4.03
CA TYR A 296 -19.23 -3.68 -4.61
C TYR A 296 -19.48 -2.44 -3.74
N VAL A 297 -20.70 -2.29 -3.24
CA VAL A 297 -21.06 -1.18 -2.32
C VAL A 297 -20.22 -1.27 -1.05
N THR A 298 -20.09 -2.46 -0.43
CA THR A 298 -19.28 -2.61 0.78
C THR A 298 -17.82 -2.23 0.54
N GLN A 299 -17.26 -2.58 -0.63
CA GLN A 299 -15.88 -2.24 -0.97
C GLN A 299 -15.70 -0.74 -1.24
N ALA A 300 -16.66 -0.06 -1.84
CA ALA A 300 -16.62 1.37 -2.02
C ALA A 300 -16.53 2.12 -0.67
N PHE A 301 -17.35 1.73 0.30
CA PHE A 301 -17.32 2.33 1.64
C PHE A 301 -16.07 1.91 2.43
N ASN A 302 -15.62 0.66 2.33
CA ASN A 302 -14.37 0.22 2.94
C ASN A 302 -13.18 1.02 2.38
N GLY A 303 -13.10 1.21 1.07
CA GLY A 303 -12.09 2.04 0.44
C GLY A 303 -12.14 3.49 0.92
N PHE A 304 -13.33 4.08 0.99
CA PHE A 304 -13.54 5.44 1.49
C PHE A 304 -13.04 5.57 2.95
N GLY A 305 -13.43 4.64 3.85
CA GLY A 305 -12.97 4.62 5.23
C GLY A 305 -11.45 4.54 5.37
N GLN A 306 -10.80 3.68 4.58
CA GLN A 306 -9.34 3.56 4.54
C GLN A 306 -8.67 4.85 4.06
N GLY A 307 -9.25 5.50 3.04
CA GLY A 307 -8.76 6.77 2.51
C GLY A 307 -8.86 7.93 3.51
N LEU A 308 -9.78 7.87 4.46
CA LEU A 308 -9.84 8.83 5.57
C LEU A 308 -8.69 8.61 6.56
N CYS A 309 -8.31 7.37 6.86
CA CYS A 309 -7.36 7.03 7.92
C CYS A 309 -5.90 7.29 7.54
N MET A 310 -5.42 6.66 6.45
CA MET A 310 -3.98 6.56 6.18
C MET A 310 -3.26 7.89 5.98
N PRO A 311 -3.78 8.88 5.22
CA PRO A 311 -3.07 10.15 5.04
C PRO A 311 -2.99 10.95 6.33
N VAL A 312 -4.03 10.88 7.19
CA VAL A 312 -4.05 11.60 8.46
C VAL A 312 -3.08 10.96 9.45
N LEU A 313 -3.04 9.62 9.56
CA LEU A 313 -2.06 8.89 10.36
C LEU A 313 -0.62 9.21 9.92
N MET A 314 -0.38 9.24 8.60
CA MET A 314 0.93 9.58 8.03
C MET A 314 1.33 11.03 8.35
N GLY A 315 0.38 11.96 8.31
CA GLY A 315 0.59 13.36 8.70
C GLY A 315 0.96 13.48 10.17
N LEU A 316 0.19 12.84 11.06
CA LEU A 316 0.45 12.82 12.50
C LEU A 316 1.81 12.21 12.86
N ALA A 317 2.26 11.17 12.13
CA ALA A 317 3.54 10.51 12.37
C ALA A 317 4.76 11.45 12.24
N ILE A 318 4.64 12.54 11.48
CA ILE A 318 5.75 13.48 11.25
C ILE A 318 5.48 14.90 11.78
N HIS A 319 4.24 15.18 12.23
CA HIS A 319 3.83 16.54 12.60
C HIS A 319 4.66 17.12 13.76
N HIS A 320 4.92 16.31 14.78
CA HIS A 320 5.66 16.71 16.00
C HIS A 320 7.18 16.45 15.89
N VAL A 321 7.64 15.92 14.76
CA VAL A 321 9.04 15.56 14.57
C VAL A 321 9.80 16.71 13.90
N ALA A 322 10.99 17.02 14.45
CA ALA A 322 11.89 18.03 13.87
C ALA A 322 12.16 17.72 12.38
N PRO A 323 12.23 18.75 11.50
CA PRO A 323 12.35 18.57 10.05
C PRO A 323 13.46 17.61 9.64
N GLU A 324 14.60 17.63 10.36
CA GLU A 324 15.79 16.81 10.09
C GLU A 324 15.53 15.32 10.34
N ARG A 325 14.57 14.97 11.21
CA ARG A 325 14.24 13.60 11.62
C ARG A 325 12.95 13.07 10.99
N ARG A 326 12.23 13.87 10.19
CA ARG A 326 10.95 13.46 9.57
C ARG A 326 11.11 12.25 8.65
N ALA A 327 12.21 12.17 7.89
CA ALA A 327 12.49 11.02 7.03
C ALA A 327 12.69 9.74 7.86
N THR A 328 13.41 9.84 8.99
CA THR A 328 13.60 8.72 9.91
C THR A 328 12.30 8.27 10.56
N ALA A 329 11.46 9.22 11.02
CA ALA A 329 10.15 8.92 11.59
C ALA A 329 9.22 8.25 10.57
N MET A 330 9.23 8.73 9.33
CA MET A 330 8.45 8.13 8.24
C MET A 330 8.94 6.72 7.91
N GLY A 331 10.25 6.49 7.88
CA GLY A 331 10.83 5.17 7.68
C GLY A 331 10.44 4.19 8.79
N PHE A 332 10.50 4.64 10.05
CA PHE A 332 10.06 3.87 11.21
C PHE A 332 8.56 3.53 11.13
N TYR A 333 7.70 4.55 10.90
CA TYR A 333 6.27 4.38 10.72
C TYR A 333 5.94 3.36 9.62
N GLN A 334 6.62 3.45 8.47
CA GLN A 334 6.40 2.55 7.34
C GLN A 334 6.88 1.12 7.62
N ALA A 335 7.98 0.94 8.35
CA ALA A 335 8.46 -0.38 8.75
C ALA A 335 7.48 -1.04 9.72
N ILE A 336 6.98 -0.29 10.70
CA ILE A 336 6.02 -0.79 11.69
C ILE A 336 4.70 -1.19 11.01
N TYR A 337 4.10 -0.34 10.15
CA TYR A 337 2.84 -0.72 9.53
C TYR A 337 2.94 -1.93 8.59
N SER A 338 4.14 -2.23 8.07
CA SER A 338 4.36 -3.43 7.25
C SER A 338 4.11 -4.73 8.02
N LEU A 339 4.18 -4.70 9.37
CA LEU A 339 3.72 -5.82 10.21
C LEU A 339 2.25 -6.15 9.95
N GLY A 340 1.40 -5.12 9.78
CA GLY A 340 0.00 -5.30 9.44
C GLY A 340 -0.20 -5.89 8.05
N MET A 341 0.61 -5.47 7.08
CA MET A 341 0.58 -5.99 5.71
C MET A 341 0.91 -7.48 5.64
N PHE A 342 1.77 -7.97 6.55
CA PHE A 342 2.11 -9.40 6.66
C PHE A 342 1.13 -10.15 7.57
N GLY A 343 0.99 -9.69 8.81
CA GLY A 343 0.22 -10.40 9.83
C GLY A 343 -1.28 -10.46 9.54
N GLY A 344 -1.82 -9.41 8.91
CA GLY A 344 -3.25 -9.34 8.59
C GLY A 344 -3.72 -10.48 7.69
N PRO A 345 -3.20 -10.61 6.47
CA PRO A 345 -3.60 -11.70 5.57
C PRO A 345 -3.28 -13.10 6.12
N ALA A 346 -2.17 -13.27 6.82
CA ALA A 346 -1.81 -14.54 7.46
C ALA A 346 -2.84 -14.94 8.53
N MET A 347 -3.20 -14.02 9.42
CA MET A 347 -4.23 -14.21 10.45
C MET A 347 -5.59 -14.46 9.79
N PHE A 348 -5.99 -13.67 8.80
CA PHE A 348 -7.27 -13.84 8.11
C PHE A 348 -7.37 -15.21 7.44
N GLY A 349 -6.32 -15.62 6.74
CA GLY A 349 -6.27 -16.93 6.08
C GLY A 349 -6.31 -18.09 7.09
N PHE A 350 -5.62 -17.97 8.22
CA PHE A 350 -5.66 -18.95 9.31
C PHE A 350 -7.06 -19.09 9.88
N ILE A 351 -7.73 -17.99 10.23
CA ILE A 351 -9.08 -18.00 10.76
C ILE A 351 -10.07 -18.56 9.74
N GLY A 352 -9.92 -18.14 8.46
CA GLY A 352 -10.77 -18.60 7.37
C GLY A 352 -10.65 -20.10 7.10
N GLN A 353 -9.48 -20.68 7.32
CA GLN A 353 -9.25 -22.11 7.21
C GLN A 353 -9.72 -22.89 8.44
N ALA A 354 -9.52 -22.34 9.64
CA ALA A 354 -9.90 -23.01 10.89
C ALA A 354 -11.41 -23.01 11.12
N PHE A 355 -12.10 -21.96 10.73
CA PHE A 355 -13.54 -21.78 10.89
C PHE A 355 -14.24 -21.63 9.54
N ASN A 356 -14.26 -20.42 8.98
CA ASN A 356 -14.79 -20.12 7.66
C ASN A 356 -14.41 -18.67 7.25
N LEU A 357 -14.63 -18.36 5.98
CA LEU A 357 -14.30 -17.04 5.42
C LEU A 357 -15.10 -15.90 6.09
N GLN A 358 -16.37 -16.17 6.48
CA GLN A 358 -17.23 -15.19 7.14
C GLN A 358 -16.68 -14.78 8.50
N SER A 359 -16.22 -15.75 9.30
CA SER A 359 -15.58 -15.48 10.60
C SER A 359 -14.36 -14.55 10.47
N SER A 360 -13.57 -14.71 9.42
CA SER A 360 -12.42 -13.85 9.18
C SER A 360 -12.83 -12.39 8.94
N PHE A 361 -13.90 -12.14 8.19
CA PHE A 361 -14.42 -10.79 7.98
C PHE A 361 -14.97 -10.16 9.26
N LEU A 362 -15.65 -10.95 10.11
CA LEU A 362 -16.13 -10.48 11.42
C LEU A 362 -14.96 -10.10 12.33
N VAL A 363 -13.89 -10.89 12.36
CA VAL A 363 -12.67 -10.57 13.13
C VAL A 363 -12.03 -9.28 12.61
N VAL A 364 -11.94 -9.08 11.30
CA VAL A 364 -11.42 -7.82 10.73
C VAL A 364 -12.33 -6.63 11.08
N GLY A 365 -13.65 -6.82 11.07
CA GLY A 365 -14.60 -5.82 11.54
C GLY A 365 -14.38 -5.46 13.01
N ALA A 366 -14.17 -6.47 13.87
CA ALA A 366 -13.88 -6.27 15.30
C ALA A 366 -12.53 -5.54 15.49
N ILE A 367 -11.49 -5.90 14.72
CA ILE A 367 -10.20 -5.19 14.72
C ILE A 367 -10.39 -3.73 14.33
N SER A 368 -11.22 -3.46 13.31
CA SER A 368 -11.52 -2.09 12.88
C SER A 368 -12.24 -1.29 13.97
N LEU A 369 -13.17 -1.91 14.70
CA LEU A 369 -13.85 -1.30 15.83
C LEU A 369 -12.87 -1.04 16.99
N MET A 370 -12.00 -1.99 17.31
CA MET A 370 -10.94 -1.79 18.29
C MET A 370 -10.01 -0.63 17.88
N ALA A 371 -9.67 -0.51 16.59
CA ALA A 371 -8.88 0.60 16.08
C ALA A 371 -9.60 1.96 16.23
N ALA A 372 -10.92 1.99 16.02
CA ALA A 372 -11.74 3.18 16.26
C ALA A 372 -11.68 3.59 17.74
N ILE A 373 -11.84 2.64 18.66
CA ILE A 373 -11.74 2.90 20.11
C ILE A 373 -10.31 3.33 20.48
N ALA A 374 -9.30 2.60 20.00
CA ALA A 374 -7.88 2.92 20.25
C ALA A 374 -7.49 4.33 19.75
N THR A 375 -8.14 4.81 18.68
CA THR A 375 -7.94 6.18 18.17
C THR A 375 -8.23 7.23 19.25
N LEU A 376 -9.20 6.99 20.13
CA LEU A 376 -9.54 7.91 21.21
C LEU A 376 -8.41 8.09 22.24
N TYR A 377 -7.54 7.12 22.39
CA TYR A 377 -6.45 7.11 23.35
C TYR A 377 -5.07 7.36 22.71
N LEU A 378 -4.88 6.94 21.48
CA LEU A 378 -3.58 6.95 20.80
C LEU A 378 -3.34 8.21 19.93
N THR A 379 -4.39 9.01 19.67
CA THR A 379 -4.23 10.25 18.92
C THR A 379 -4.43 11.47 19.81
N PRO A 380 -3.75 12.60 19.53
CA PRO A 380 -3.97 13.84 20.26
C PRO A 380 -5.44 14.27 20.22
N ALA A 381 -5.93 14.90 21.30
CA ALA A 381 -7.27 15.49 21.31
C ALA A 381 -7.38 16.57 20.22
N ASN A 382 -8.54 16.64 19.56
CA ASN A 382 -8.77 17.62 18.51
C ASN A 382 -8.59 19.05 19.03
N LYS A 383 -7.60 19.77 18.51
CA LYS A 383 -7.59 21.24 18.55
C LYS A 383 -8.39 21.70 17.32
N VAL A 384 -9.70 21.91 17.49
CA VAL A 384 -10.52 22.56 16.46
C VAL A 384 -10.00 24.00 16.36
N ARG A 385 -9.30 24.33 15.27
CA ARG A 385 -8.98 25.73 14.98
C ARG A 385 -10.26 26.42 14.53
N PRO A 386 -10.67 27.53 15.17
CA PRO A 386 -11.82 28.29 14.71
C PRO A 386 -11.58 28.77 13.28
N ILE A 387 -12.64 28.77 12.47
CA ILE A 387 -12.65 29.10 11.04
C ILE A 387 -12.27 30.58 10.76
N SER A 388 -12.08 31.39 11.80
CA SER A 388 -11.88 32.85 11.73
C SER A 388 -10.46 33.32 11.39
N GLU A 389 -9.47 32.44 11.22
CA GLU A 389 -8.08 32.86 10.96
C GLU A 389 -7.56 32.48 9.55
N ALA A 390 -8.45 32.28 8.58
CA ALA A 390 -8.09 32.06 7.18
C ALA A 390 -8.74 33.15 6.31
N GLY A 391 -8.29 34.40 6.54
CA GLY A 391 -8.50 35.56 5.68
C GLY A 391 -7.24 35.79 4.84
#